data_5f31c3c6cf7302ed6e21102c2be391bd
#
_entry.id   5f31c3c6cf7302ed6e21102c2be391bd
#
_cell.length_a   1.000
_cell.length_b   1.000
_cell.length_c   1.000
_cell.angle_alpha   90.00
_cell.angle_beta   90.00
_cell.angle_gamma   90.00
#
_symmetry.space_group_name_H-M   'P 1'
#
loop_
_entity.id
_entity.type
_entity.pdbx_description
1 polymer ?
#
loop_
_entity_poly.entity_id
_entity_poly.type
_entity_poly.pdbx_seq_one_letter_code
_entity_poly.pdbx_strand_id
1 'polypeptide(L)'
;MVKKNLELLEELKTFVIDPDKMSGSWNLANTLDQVEEFILQRFILGPNESTAITLYVALTHTFRAFFAVPYLFIKSADAGSGKSSLLTLIGYLSWNPLQVDVIKPAAMAAAVTKGCTLLMDQIDTTMAGSMEMKAEIEGVVNGGYKRNGQRIKLANDNKTLVYQNTFGPKIFSGIICPFPDTTESRCIPIYINMATNEELKRIIEFDEEEVESETAAILEQLTGLESLETTLKAMKVVDRPDDLNARGKEIWKPLMAIAELAGPEWHKRAWDCAIELSGVGSQPQNKSWGQTALRDIRQIFDDEDWDRIKSQVLVNKLIQNESSGWGEYKGNGLNTTNFAKLLKVYKQLDGKFIIPERWRDGSQQVRGYYRSQFEEAWRQNNISQSVSLEVDTPDTDDTGDSINQVQSVPNIGSVPSVTSVPSVEDRGSDYFHIADAERDWEARQQREKLI
;
A
#
# COMPACT_ATOMS: atom_id res chain seq x y z
N MET A 1 30.25 -12.47 -15.04
CA MET A 1 29.30 -12.01 -13.98
C MET A 1 28.02 -12.84 -13.95
N VAL A 2 27.33 -13.04 -15.05
CA VAL A 2 26.04 -13.79 -15.09
C VAL A 2 26.16 -15.25 -14.62
N LYS A 3 27.24 -15.97 -14.99
CA LYS A 3 27.45 -17.37 -14.58
C LYS A 3 27.70 -17.53 -13.07
N LYS A 4 28.37 -16.58 -12.43
CA LYS A 4 28.62 -16.56 -10.99
C LYS A 4 27.36 -16.22 -10.17
N ASN A 5 26.42 -15.47 -10.77
CA ASN A 5 25.12 -15.20 -10.14
C ASN A 5 24.15 -16.41 -10.25
N LEU A 6 24.27 -17.22 -11.30
CA LEU A 6 23.48 -18.46 -11.44
C LEU A 6 23.97 -19.55 -10.46
N GLU A 7 25.29 -19.70 -10.28
CA GLU A 7 25.86 -20.62 -9.30
C GLU A 7 25.49 -20.19 -7.86
N LEU A 8 25.51 -18.87 -7.57
CA LEU A 8 25.07 -18.34 -6.28
C LEU A 8 23.56 -18.57 -6.04
N LEU A 9 22.75 -18.52 -7.10
CA LEU A 9 21.30 -18.82 -7.03
C LEU A 9 21.02 -20.29 -6.81
N GLU A 10 21.85 -21.19 -7.36
CA GLU A 10 21.74 -22.63 -7.08
C GLU A 10 22.26 -22.97 -5.69
N GLU A 11 23.34 -22.36 -5.21
CA GLU A 11 23.81 -22.52 -3.82
C GLU A 11 22.80 -21.96 -2.81
N LEU A 12 22.09 -20.87 -3.12
CA LEU A 12 21.03 -20.31 -2.26
C LEU A 12 19.75 -21.15 -2.28
N LYS A 13 19.46 -21.86 -3.38
CA LYS A 13 18.36 -22.85 -3.44
C LYS A 13 18.64 -24.10 -2.62
N THR A 14 19.92 -24.42 -2.39
CA THR A 14 20.34 -25.53 -1.51
C THR A 14 20.39 -25.15 -0.02
N PHE A 15 20.22 -23.85 0.34
CA PHE A 15 19.94 -23.45 1.71
C PHE A 15 18.46 -23.65 2.05
N VAL A 16 17.93 -24.80 1.70
CA VAL A 16 16.73 -25.35 2.34
C VAL A 16 17.15 -25.58 3.79
N ILE A 17 16.60 -24.76 4.71
CA ILE A 17 16.67 -25.07 6.14
C ILE A 17 16.11 -26.49 6.23
N ASP A 18 16.99 -27.43 6.61
CA ASP A 18 16.57 -28.78 6.87
C ASP A 18 15.52 -28.75 7.99
N PRO A 19 14.23 -29.02 7.69
CA PRO A 19 13.16 -28.91 8.67
C PRO A 19 13.41 -29.82 9.89
N ASP A 20 14.24 -30.84 9.72
CA ASP A 20 14.59 -31.82 10.76
C ASP A 20 15.65 -31.32 11.76
N LYS A 21 16.26 -30.13 11.51
CA LYS A 21 17.21 -29.50 12.45
C LYS A 21 16.60 -28.54 13.44
N MET A 22 15.32 -28.17 13.28
CA MET A 22 14.57 -27.43 14.30
C MET A 22 14.01 -28.46 15.31
N SER A 23 14.44 -28.39 16.53
CA SER A 23 13.97 -29.28 17.61
C SER A 23 12.46 -29.12 17.81
N GLY A 24 11.69 -30.14 17.35
CA GLY A 24 10.25 -30.28 17.59
C GLY A 24 9.37 -29.47 16.64
N SER A 25 8.81 -30.15 15.65
CA SER A 25 7.58 -29.91 14.85
C SER A 25 7.09 -28.48 14.52
N TRP A 26 7.87 -27.39 14.76
CA TRP A 26 7.46 -26.05 14.37
C TRP A 26 7.51 -25.89 12.83
N ASN A 27 6.41 -25.42 12.25
CA ASN A 27 6.28 -25.27 10.81
C ASN A 27 5.60 -23.92 10.52
N LEU A 28 6.25 -23.07 9.72
CA LEU A 28 5.74 -21.73 9.40
C LEU A 28 4.36 -21.79 8.74
N ALA A 29 4.12 -22.67 7.79
CA ALA A 29 2.82 -22.79 7.14
C ALA A 29 1.72 -23.11 8.16
N ASN A 30 1.95 -24.11 9.02
CA ASN A 30 0.98 -24.47 10.06
C ASN A 30 0.73 -23.31 11.05
N THR A 31 1.76 -22.54 11.39
CA THR A 31 1.60 -21.35 12.25
C THR A 31 0.73 -20.29 11.55
N LEU A 32 0.97 -20.04 10.26
CA LEU A 32 0.15 -19.10 9.49
C LEU A 32 -1.29 -19.61 9.35
N ASP A 33 -1.50 -20.90 9.10
CA ASP A 33 -2.84 -21.49 9.00
C ASP A 33 -3.62 -21.34 10.32
N GLN A 34 -2.98 -21.55 11.46
CA GLN A 34 -3.59 -21.37 12.78
C GLN A 34 -3.94 -19.90 13.06
N VAL A 35 -3.05 -18.96 12.70
CA VAL A 35 -3.32 -17.51 12.82
C VAL A 35 -4.53 -17.13 11.98
N GLU A 36 -4.57 -17.59 10.73
CA GLU A 36 -5.68 -17.26 9.82
C GLU A 36 -6.99 -17.87 10.31
N GLU A 37 -6.98 -19.14 10.70
CA GLU A 37 -8.15 -19.82 11.25
C GLU A 37 -8.69 -19.08 12.48
N PHE A 38 -7.82 -18.70 13.41
CA PHE A 38 -8.19 -17.96 14.61
C PHE A 38 -8.88 -16.62 14.28
N ILE A 39 -8.40 -15.90 13.26
CA ILE A 39 -9.01 -14.67 12.77
C ILE A 39 -10.37 -14.94 12.13
N LEU A 40 -10.45 -15.94 11.24
CA LEU A 40 -11.67 -16.27 10.50
C LEU A 40 -12.77 -16.87 11.36
N GLN A 41 -12.44 -17.47 12.50
CA GLN A 41 -13.43 -17.91 13.49
C GLN A 41 -14.22 -16.73 14.09
N ARG A 42 -13.70 -15.50 14.05
CA ARG A 42 -14.27 -14.32 14.71
C ARG A 42 -14.64 -13.19 13.76
N PHE A 43 -14.13 -13.20 12.55
CA PHE A 43 -14.37 -12.14 11.57
C PHE A 43 -14.71 -12.71 10.19
N ILE A 44 -15.68 -12.07 9.54
CA ILE A 44 -16.02 -12.36 8.15
C ILE A 44 -15.11 -11.53 7.26
N LEU A 45 -14.12 -12.18 6.67
CA LEU A 45 -13.13 -11.56 5.79
C LEU A 45 -13.10 -12.28 4.45
N GLY A 46 -12.73 -11.56 3.40
CA GLY A 46 -12.37 -12.16 2.13
C GLY A 46 -11.04 -12.94 2.24
N PRO A 47 -10.78 -13.87 1.32
CA PRO A 47 -9.57 -14.69 1.35
C PRO A 47 -8.28 -13.86 1.20
N ASN A 48 -8.34 -12.74 0.48
CA ASN A 48 -7.19 -11.86 0.31
C ASN A 48 -6.93 -11.01 1.56
N GLU A 49 -7.98 -10.52 2.20
CA GLU A 49 -7.89 -9.77 3.45
C GLU A 49 -7.34 -10.66 4.58
N SER A 50 -7.84 -11.88 4.75
CA SER A 50 -7.35 -12.81 5.79
C SER A 50 -5.89 -13.18 5.56
N THR A 51 -5.51 -13.51 4.32
CA THR A 51 -4.13 -13.81 3.92
C THR A 51 -3.20 -12.62 4.20
N ALA A 52 -3.59 -11.40 3.81
CA ALA A 52 -2.77 -10.20 4.04
C ALA A 52 -2.57 -9.92 5.53
N ILE A 53 -3.63 -10.02 6.33
CA ILE A 53 -3.55 -9.82 7.79
C ILE A 53 -2.63 -10.87 8.42
N THR A 54 -2.79 -12.13 8.08
CA THR A 54 -1.98 -13.24 8.61
C THR A 54 -0.49 -13.05 8.29
N LEU A 55 -0.16 -12.75 7.04
CA LEU A 55 1.22 -12.44 6.65
C LEU A 55 1.75 -11.16 7.32
N TYR A 56 0.89 -10.18 7.56
CA TYR A 56 1.28 -8.96 8.27
C TYR A 56 1.55 -9.21 9.75
N VAL A 57 0.75 -10.05 10.42
CA VAL A 57 1.04 -10.51 11.79
C VAL A 57 2.44 -11.14 11.83
N ALA A 58 2.74 -12.08 10.95
CA ALA A 58 4.08 -12.69 10.86
C ALA A 58 5.18 -11.64 10.56
N LEU A 59 4.88 -10.63 9.73
CA LEU A 59 5.80 -9.53 9.47
C LEU A 59 6.11 -8.72 10.74
N THR A 60 5.16 -8.54 11.66
CA THR A 60 5.42 -7.82 12.92
C THR A 60 6.50 -8.49 13.76
N HIS A 61 6.63 -9.82 13.69
CA HIS A 61 7.66 -10.60 14.40
C HIS A 61 9.02 -10.63 13.67
N THR A 62 9.04 -10.29 12.37
CA THR A 62 10.24 -10.41 11.51
C THR A 62 10.64 -9.10 10.82
N PHE A 63 9.98 -7.99 11.14
CA PHE A 63 10.15 -6.72 10.40
C PHE A 63 11.60 -6.21 10.34
N ARG A 64 12.42 -6.57 11.33
CA ARG A 64 13.85 -6.21 11.37
C ARG A 64 14.66 -6.86 10.27
N ALA A 65 14.13 -7.89 9.62
CA ALA A 65 14.76 -8.49 8.45
C ALA A 65 14.71 -7.59 7.21
N PHE A 66 13.76 -6.66 7.13
CA PHE A 66 13.46 -5.91 5.92
C PHE A 66 13.94 -4.45 5.97
N PHE A 67 14.21 -3.89 4.80
CA PHE A 67 14.58 -2.48 4.66
C PHE A 67 13.37 -1.54 4.67
N ALA A 68 12.26 -2.01 4.13
CA ALA A 68 10.97 -1.30 4.11
C ALA A 68 9.88 -2.22 4.67
N VAL A 69 8.98 -1.66 5.47
CA VAL A 69 7.85 -2.35 6.10
C VAL A 69 6.58 -1.59 5.74
N PRO A 70 5.65 -2.23 5.00
CA PRO A 70 4.37 -1.61 4.68
C PRO A 70 3.55 -1.37 5.93
N TYR A 71 2.50 -0.60 5.81
CA TYR A 71 1.48 -0.43 6.83
C TYR A 71 0.23 -1.22 6.45
N LEU A 72 -0.56 -1.60 7.44
CA LEU A 72 -1.88 -2.16 7.22
C LEU A 72 -2.92 -1.06 7.47
N PHE A 73 -3.92 -0.94 6.60
CA PHE A 73 -5.01 0.01 6.77
C PHE A 73 -6.37 -0.68 6.68
N ILE A 74 -7.05 -0.82 7.82
CA ILE A 74 -8.36 -1.44 7.93
C ILE A 74 -9.42 -0.38 7.60
N LYS A 75 -10.16 -0.60 6.53
CA LYS A 75 -11.19 0.31 5.99
C LYS A 75 -12.57 -0.32 6.08
N SER A 76 -13.58 0.48 6.39
CA SER A 76 -14.99 0.15 6.21
C SER A 76 -15.80 1.42 6.04
N ALA A 77 -16.77 1.40 5.14
CA ALA A 77 -17.69 2.51 4.96
C ALA A 77 -18.61 2.72 6.18
N ASP A 78 -18.89 1.65 6.93
CA ASP A 78 -19.88 1.66 7.99
C ASP A 78 -19.26 1.77 9.38
N ALA A 79 -19.89 2.54 10.25
CA ALA A 79 -19.63 2.48 11.69
C ALA A 79 -20.18 1.15 12.25
N GLY A 80 -19.47 0.56 13.22
CA GLY A 80 -19.92 -0.71 13.82
C GLY A 80 -19.61 -1.97 13.00
N SER A 81 -18.78 -1.87 11.95
CA SER A 81 -18.37 -3.02 11.11
C SER A 81 -17.32 -3.94 11.75
N GLY A 82 -16.90 -3.71 13.01
CA GLY A 82 -15.89 -4.53 13.69
C GLY A 82 -14.44 -4.12 13.48
N LYS A 83 -14.16 -2.93 12.89
CA LYS A 83 -12.78 -2.44 12.66
C LYS A 83 -11.92 -2.42 13.92
N SER A 84 -12.45 -1.87 15.00
CA SER A 84 -11.73 -1.74 16.29
C SER A 84 -11.46 -3.12 16.90
N SER A 85 -12.44 -4.02 16.88
CA SER A 85 -12.30 -5.39 17.39
C SER A 85 -11.27 -6.19 16.55
N LEU A 86 -11.30 -6.04 15.22
CA LEU A 86 -10.29 -6.65 14.36
C LEU A 86 -8.89 -6.08 14.62
N LEU A 87 -8.77 -4.76 14.79
CA LEU A 87 -7.51 -4.11 15.16
C LEU A 87 -6.97 -4.65 16.48
N THR A 88 -7.81 -4.80 17.49
CA THR A 88 -7.46 -5.36 18.80
C THR A 88 -7.00 -6.81 18.69
N LEU A 89 -7.74 -7.66 17.94
CA LEU A 89 -7.32 -9.06 17.70
C LEU A 89 -5.95 -9.14 17.00
N ILE A 90 -5.71 -8.34 15.97
CA ILE A 90 -4.40 -8.26 15.31
C ILE A 90 -3.34 -7.79 16.32
N GLY A 91 -3.68 -6.89 17.22
CA GLY A 91 -2.81 -6.45 18.30
C GLY A 91 -2.34 -7.61 19.17
N TYR A 92 -3.24 -8.44 19.67
CA TYR A 92 -2.89 -9.61 20.48
C TYR A 92 -1.97 -10.60 19.78
N LEU A 93 -2.05 -10.70 18.46
CA LEU A 93 -1.18 -11.57 17.66
C LEU A 93 0.14 -10.91 17.23
N SER A 94 0.27 -9.59 17.38
CA SER A 94 1.42 -8.83 16.90
C SER A 94 2.59 -8.82 17.88
N TRP A 95 3.79 -8.62 17.36
CA TRP A 95 4.98 -8.43 18.18
C TRP A 95 4.94 -7.08 18.91
N ASN A 96 5.08 -7.11 20.24
CA ASN A 96 5.13 -5.93 21.12
C ASN A 96 4.08 -4.85 20.75
N PRO A 97 2.78 -5.17 20.83
CA PRO A 97 1.72 -4.28 20.37
C PRO A 97 1.56 -3.06 21.30
N LEU A 98 1.26 -1.91 20.69
CA LEU A 98 0.82 -0.71 21.38
C LEU A 98 -0.40 -0.15 20.67
N GLN A 99 -1.58 -0.43 21.21
CA GLN A 99 -2.83 0.11 20.68
C GLN A 99 -3.16 1.44 21.34
N VAL A 100 -3.56 2.43 20.54
CA VAL A 100 -3.91 3.77 20.99
C VAL A 100 -5.02 4.36 20.13
N ASP A 101 -5.94 5.09 20.77
CA ASP A 101 -6.97 5.87 20.07
C ASP A 101 -6.46 7.26 19.71
N VAL A 102 -5.73 7.89 20.63
CA VAL A 102 -5.16 9.22 20.44
C VAL A 102 -3.73 9.25 20.96
N ILE A 103 -2.80 9.71 20.12
CA ILE A 103 -1.40 9.84 20.50
C ILE A 103 -0.82 11.17 20.02
N LYS A 104 -0.03 11.81 20.88
CA LYS A 104 0.75 12.98 20.45
C LYS A 104 1.93 12.55 19.60
N PRO A 105 2.32 13.30 18.55
CA PRO A 105 3.41 12.92 17.63
C PRO A 105 4.74 12.62 18.33
N ALA A 106 5.06 13.33 19.40
CA ALA A 106 6.27 13.09 20.17
C ALA A 106 6.22 11.75 20.93
N ALA A 107 5.06 11.39 21.50
CA ALA A 107 4.85 10.12 22.18
C ALA A 107 4.85 8.97 21.16
N MET A 108 4.23 9.15 19.99
CA MET A 108 4.27 8.20 18.87
C MET A 108 5.71 7.88 18.46
N ALA A 109 6.52 8.90 18.21
CA ALA A 109 7.92 8.70 17.84
C ALA A 109 8.72 8.01 18.96
N ALA A 110 8.47 8.33 20.22
CA ALA A 110 9.13 7.69 21.36
C ALA A 110 8.73 6.21 21.51
N ALA A 111 7.45 5.89 21.33
CA ALA A 111 6.94 4.52 21.37
C ALA A 111 7.55 3.65 20.28
N VAL A 112 7.54 4.14 19.01
CA VAL A 112 8.13 3.42 17.88
C VAL A 112 9.63 3.24 18.06
N THR A 113 10.34 4.23 18.64
CA THR A 113 11.78 4.10 18.93
C THR A 113 12.08 2.95 19.89
N LYS A 114 11.14 2.61 20.79
CA LYS A 114 11.24 1.43 21.66
C LYS A 114 10.95 0.12 20.95
N GLY A 115 10.57 0.16 19.68
CA GLY A 115 10.34 -1.00 18.83
C GLY A 115 9.00 -1.65 19.14
N CYS A 116 7.89 -0.96 18.98
CA CYS A 116 6.55 -1.52 19.08
C CYS A 116 5.90 -1.70 17.70
N THR A 117 4.91 -2.60 17.63
CA THR A 117 3.89 -2.57 16.59
C THR A 117 2.83 -1.57 17.01
N LEU A 118 2.75 -0.44 16.31
CA LEU A 118 1.81 0.62 16.65
C LEU A 118 0.46 0.39 15.98
N LEU A 119 -0.61 0.32 16.76
CA LEU A 119 -1.99 0.20 16.30
C LEU A 119 -2.74 1.48 16.65
N MET A 120 -3.33 2.12 15.65
CA MET A 120 -4.09 3.37 15.83
C MET A 120 -5.52 3.20 15.32
N ASP A 121 -6.46 3.25 16.24
CA ASP A 121 -7.88 3.25 15.89
C ASP A 121 -8.34 4.65 15.48
N GLN A 122 -9.33 4.72 14.60
CA GLN A 122 -9.96 5.96 14.13
C GLN A 122 -8.94 7.05 13.73
N ILE A 123 -7.93 6.65 12.92
CA ILE A 123 -6.86 7.58 12.50
C ILE A 123 -7.39 8.81 11.77
N ASP A 124 -8.53 8.71 11.08
CA ASP A 124 -9.23 9.81 10.44
C ASP A 124 -9.67 10.89 11.44
N THR A 125 -10.17 10.47 12.61
CA THR A 125 -10.49 11.39 13.71
C THR A 125 -9.24 12.05 14.29
N THR A 126 -8.18 11.29 14.55
CA THR A 126 -6.89 11.82 15.00
C THR A 126 -6.30 12.83 14.02
N MET A 127 -6.40 12.54 12.73
CA MET A 127 -5.94 13.41 11.64
C MET A 127 -6.91 14.56 11.33
N ALA A 128 -8.08 14.63 11.97
CA ALA A 128 -8.96 15.82 11.89
C ALA A 128 -8.46 17.02 12.70
N GLY A 129 -7.42 16.84 13.53
CA GLY A 129 -6.81 17.88 14.37
C GLY A 129 -6.11 19.01 13.61
N SER A 130 -5.26 19.76 14.31
CA SER A 130 -4.54 20.90 13.73
C SER A 130 -3.62 20.48 12.57
N MET A 131 -3.35 21.41 11.64
CA MET A 131 -2.43 21.14 10.53
C MET A 131 -1.02 20.77 11.00
N GLU A 132 -0.57 21.35 12.10
CA GLU A 132 0.73 21.05 12.71
C GLU A 132 0.78 19.59 13.21
N MET A 133 -0.25 19.17 13.96
CA MET A 133 -0.35 17.79 14.43
C MET A 133 -0.38 16.78 13.29
N LYS A 134 -1.14 17.08 12.23
CA LYS A 134 -1.15 16.25 11.00
C LYS A 134 0.22 16.11 10.39
N ALA A 135 0.90 17.23 10.13
CA ALA A 135 2.22 17.24 9.51
C ALA A 135 3.25 16.47 10.35
N GLU A 136 3.18 16.56 11.67
CA GLU A 136 4.07 15.81 12.55
C GLU A 136 3.78 14.30 12.54
N ILE A 137 2.52 13.86 12.59
CA ILE A 137 2.13 12.45 12.47
C ILE A 137 2.58 11.91 11.11
N GLU A 138 2.26 12.63 10.04
CA GLU A 138 2.70 12.27 8.69
C GLU A 138 4.24 12.14 8.60
N GLY A 139 4.97 13.02 9.26
CA GLY A 139 6.43 12.96 9.34
C GLY A 139 6.93 11.66 9.98
N VAL A 140 6.31 11.23 11.08
CA VAL A 140 6.65 9.96 11.76
C VAL A 140 6.25 8.76 10.90
N VAL A 141 5.07 8.79 10.28
CA VAL A 141 4.58 7.70 9.43
C VAL A 141 5.44 7.60 8.16
N ASN A 142 5.69 8.72 7.48
CA ASN A 142 6.50 8.72 6.25
C ASN A 142 7.95 8.30 6.49
N GLY A 143 8.56 8.75 7.59
CA GLY A 143 9.90 8.32 7.99
C GLY A 143 9.97 6.86 8.39
N GLY A 144 8.91 6.38 9.05
CA GLY A 144 8.88 5.04 9.65
C GLY A 144 8.72 3.87 8.69
N TYR A 145 8.51 4.14 7.41
CA TYR A 145 8.39 3.12 6.37
C TYR A 145 9.72 2.41 6.05
N LYS A 146 10.86 3.11 6.18
CA LYS A 146 12.18 2.58 5.87
C LYS A 146 13.06 2.50 7.10
N ARG A 147 13.95 1.49 7.15
CA ARG A 147 14.85 1.22 8.27
C ARG A 147 15.68 2.45 8.71
N ASN A 148 16.05 3.34 7.79
CA ASN A 148 16.83 4.54 8.09
C ASN A 148 15.94 5.73 8.49
N GLY A 149 14.64 5.50 8.68
CA GLY A 149 13.70 6.55 9.06
C GLY A 149 13.97 7.07 10.47
N GLN A 150 14.28 8.36 10.57
CA GLN A 150 14.59 9.02 11.83
C GLN A 150 13.86 10.35 11.95
N ARG A 151 13.42 10.66 13.15
CA ARG A 151 13.01 12.01 13.55
C ARG A 151 14.11 12.60 14.42
N ILE A 152 14.48 13.84 14.13
CA ILE A 152 15.47 14.58 14.90
C ILE A 152 14.74 15.69 15.65
N LYS A 153 14.99 15.82 16.94
CA LYS A 153 14.49 16.93 17.77
C LYS A 153 15.60 17.46 18.67
N LEU A 154 15.45 18.68 19.16
CA LEU A 154 16.28 19.19 20.23
C LEU A 154 15.80 18.61 21.58
N ALA A 155 16.75 18.27 22.44
CA ALA A 155 16.48 17.97 23.84
C ALA A 155 16.01 19.22 24.59
N ASN A 156 15.61 19.06 25.85
CA ASN A 156 15.11 20.17 26.68
C ASN A 156 16.16 21.27 26.94
N ASP A 157 17.45 20.97 26.73
CA ASP A 157 18.56 21.94 26.79
C ASP A 157 18.66 22.85 25.56
N ASN A 158 17.81 22.62 24.55
CA ASN A 158 17.81 23.31 23.25
C ASN A 158 19.16 23.29 22.49
N LYS A 159 20.03 22.35 22.80
CA LYS A 159 21.37 22.20 22.19
C LYS A 159 21.64 20.79 21.72
N THR A 160 21.22 19.78 22.48
CA THR A 160 21.49 18.39 22.17
C THR A 160 20.49 17.85 21.15
N LEU A 161 20.98 17.25 20.07
CA LEU A 161 20.15 16.55 19.09
C LEU A 161 19.77 15.16 19.62
N VAL A 162 18.48 14.86 19.60
CA VAL A 162 17.94 13.55 19.93
C VAL A 162 17.42 12.91 18.66
N TYR A 163 17.97 11.75 18.33
CA TYR A 163 17.55 10.93 17.19
C TYR A 163 16.52 9.90 17.66
N GLN A 164 15.38 9.89 17.01
CA GLN A 164 14.30 8.94 17.28
C GLN A 164 14.09 8.06 16.05
N ASN A 165 14.30 6.76 16.20
CA ASN A 165 13.97 5.80 15.14
C ASN A 165 12.45 5.72 14.99
N THR A 166 11.95 5.95 13.78
CA THR A 166 10.52 5.87 13.47
C THR A 166 10.14 4.60 12.70
N PHE A 167 11.12 3.75 12.37
CA PHE A 167 10.93 2.52 11.62
C PHE A 167 10.21 1.45 12.46
N GLY A 168 9.20 0.82 11.87
CA GLY A 168 8.49 -0.30 12.47
C GLY A 168 7.08 -0.48 11.91
N PRO A 169 6.46 -1.64 12.18
CA PRO A 169 5.12 -1.95 11.71
C PRO A 169 4.09 -1.00 12.34
N LYS A 170 3.13 -0.59 11.53
CA LYS A 170 2.00 0.25 11.97
C LYS A 170 0.72 -0.25 11.31
N ILE A 171 -0.34 -0.27 12.09
CA ILE A 171 -1.67 -0.67 11.66
C ILE A 171 -2.62 0.48 11.98
N PHE A 172 -3.40 0.87 11.01
CA PHE A 172 -4.37 1.95 11.13
C PHE A 172 -5.77 1.42 10.87
N SER A 173 -6.77 1.97 11.53
CA SER A 173 -8.17 1.77 11.20
C SER A 173 -8.87 3.10 10.98
N GLY A 174 -9.87 3.12 10.10
CA GLY A 174 -10.66 4.32 9.84
C GLY A 174 -11.70 4.11 8.73
N ILE A 175 -12.57 5.10 8.53
CA ILE A 175 -13.54 5.10 7.44
C ILE A 175 -12.82 5.51 6.15
N ILE A 176 -12.05 6.59 6.21
CA ILE A 176 -11.31 7.15 5.08
C ILE A 176 -9.82 7.20 5.45
N CYS A 177 -8.96 6.88 4.49
CA CYS A 177 -7.52 7.08 4.69
C CYS A 177 -7.22 8.59 4.70
N PRO A 178 -6.79 9.15 5.83
CA PRO A 178 -6.56 10.59 5.93
C PRO A 178 -5.18 11.02 5.43
N PHE A 179 -4.36 10.04 5.04
CA PHE A 179 -3.00 10.29 4.58
C PHE A 179 -2.97 10.77 3.13
N PRO A 180 -1.96 11.58 2.74
CA PRO A 180 -1.69 11.88 1.34
C PRO A 180 -1.40 10.59 0.53
N ASP A 181 -1.64 10.65 -0.79
CA ASP A 181 -1.41 9.53 -1.73
C ASP A 181 -0.01 8.89 -1.58
N THR A 182 0.99 9.72 -1.26
CA THR A 182 2.38 9.25 -1.03
C THR A 182 2.51 8.34 0.18
N THR A 183 1.73 8.55 1.23
CA THR A 183 1.69 7.73 2.44
C THR A 183 0.69 6.58 2.28
N GLU A 184 -0.47 6.85 1.72
CA GLU A 184 -1.50 5.83 1.44
C GLU A 184 -0.93 4.72 0.54
N SER A 185 -0.11 5.06 -0.46
CA SER A 185 0.55 4.08 -1.33
C SER A 185 1.51 3.12 -0.61
N ARG A 186 1.81 3.33 0.68
CA ARG A 186 2.61 2.45 1.54
C ARG A 186 1.74 1.54 2.40
N CYS A 187 0.44 1.69 2.33
CA CYS A 187 -0.52 0.89 3.08
C CYS A 187 -1.06 -0.26 2.22
N ILE A 188 -1.22 -1.42 2.81
CA ILE A 188 -2.01 -2.53 2.28
C ILE A 188 -3.43 -2.31 2.80
N PRO A 189 -4.41 -2.08 1.93
CA PRO A 189 -5.80 -1.86 2.35
C PRO A 189 -6.46 -3.18 2.71
N ILE A 190 -7.18 -3.21 3.82
CA ILE A 190 -8.04 -4.31 4.25
C ILE A 190 -9.46 -3.78 4.29
N TYR A 191 -10.33 -4.34 3.47
CA TYR A 191 -11.72 -3.94 3.41
C TYR A 191 -12.57 -4.88 4.25
N ILE A 192 -13.30 -4.32 5.22
CA ILE A 192 -14.28 -5.08 5.98
C ILE A 192 -15.66 -4.48 5.79
N ASN A 193 -16.64 -5.36 5.66
CA ASN A 193 -18.05 -5.00 5.53
C ASN A 193 -18.78 -5.34 6.82
N MET A 194 -19.94 -4.72 7.02
CA MET A 194 -20.82 -5.13 8.11
C MET A 194 -21.31 -6.55 7.83
N ALA A 195 -21.10 -7.46 8.79
CA ALA A 195 -21.56 -8.81 8.69
C ALA A 195 -23.10 -8.85 8.79
N THR A 196 -23.71 -9.70 8.01
CA THR A 196 -25.17 -9.96 8.09
C THR A 196 -25.49 -10.79 9.33
N ASN A 197 -26.76 -10.75 9.77
CA ASN A 197 -27.21 -11.56 10.91
C ASN A 197 -26.98 -13.07 10.71
N GLU A 198 -26.98 -13.55 9.47
CA GLU A 198 -26.72 -14.96 9.16
C GLU A 198 -25.21 -15.29 9.25
N GLU A 199 -24.34 -14.36 8.88
CA GLU A 199 -22.90 -14.51 9.01
C GLU A 199 -22.46 -14.43 10.46
N LEU A 200 -23.05 -13.52 11.25
CA LEU A 200 -22.78 -13.40 12.69
C LEU A 200 -23.10 -14.68 13.47
N LYS A 201 -24.06 -15.50 13.02
CA LYS A 201 -24.36 -16.80 13.63
C LYS A 201 -23.29 -17.87 13.36
N ARG A 202 -22.38 -17.62 12.43
CA ARG A 202 -21.35 -18.58 11.99
C ARG A 202 -20.00 -18.33 12.62
N ILE A 203 -19.81 -17.20 13.27
CA ILE A 203 -18.57 -16.80 13.92
C ILE A 203 -18.73 -16.83 15.43
N ILE A 204 -17.60 -16.95 16.13
CA ILE A 204 -17.52 -16.80 17.58
C ILE A 204 -17.64 -15.32 17.89
N GLU A 205 -18.48 -14.96 18.85
CA GLU A 205 -18.57 -13.57 19.32
C GLU A 205 -17.20 -13.09 19.84
N PHE A 206 -16.83 -11.87 19.48
CA PHE A 206 -15.56 -11.32 19.91
C PHE A 206 -15.66 -10.85 21.36
N ASP A 207 -15.05 -11.62 22.25
CA ASP A 207 -14.82 -11.26 23.65
C ASP A 207 -13.32 -11.03 23.86
N GLU A 208 -12.95 -9.85 24.37
CA GLU A 208 -11.55 -9.44 24.48
C GLU A 208 -10.80 -10.26 25.52
N GLU A 209 -11.44 -10.61 26.65
CA GLU A 209 -10.82 -11.40 27.73
C GLU A 209 -10.58 -12.86 27.29
N GLU A 210 -11.52 -13.43 26.53
CA GLU A 210 -11.36 -14.77 25.96
C GLU A 210 -10.24 -14.79 24.91
N VAL A 211 -10.24 -13.83 24.00
CA VAL A 211 -9.23 -13.69 22.94
C VAL A 211 -7.83 -13.56 23.52
N GLU A 212 -7.63 -12.74 24.56
CA GLU A 212 -6.33 -12.59 25.22
C GLU A 212 -5.81 -13.93 25.76
N SER A 213 -6.70 -14.73 26.37
CA SER A 213 -6.32 -16.02 26.91
C SER A 213 -6.01 -17.06 25.84
N GLU A 214 -6.74 -17.07 24.73
CA GLU A 214 -6.60 -18.04 23.65
C GLU A 214 -5.40 -17.77 22.72
N THR A 215 -4.97 -16.51 22.61
CA THR A 215 -3.82 -16.14 21.79
C THR A 215 -2.49 -16.63 22.34
N ALA A 216 -2.39 -17.01 23.61
CA ALA A 216 -1.13 -17.39 24.26
C ALA A 216 -0.41 -18.53 23.51
N ALA A 217 -1.15 -19.58 23.12
CA ALA A 217 -0.57 -20.74 22.40
C ALA A 217 -0.11 -20.36 20.97
N ILE A 218 -0.83 -19.47 20.31
CA ILE A 218 -0.47 -18.99 18.97
C ILE A 218 0.77 -18.08 19.08
N LEU A 219 0.83 -17.22 20.09
CA LEU A 219 1.99 -16.34 20.34
C LEU A 219 3.26 -17.15 20.58
N GLU A 220 3.20 -18.28 21.31
CA GLU A 220 4.34 -19.15 21.47
C GLU A 220 4.87 -19.65 20.14
N GLN A 221 4.00 -20.01 19.21
CA GLN A 221 4.42 -20.40 17.85
C GLN A 221 4.95 -19.21 17.03
N LEU A 222 4.35 -18.03 17.16
CA LEU A 222 4.80 -16.82 16.48
C LEU A 222 6.20 -16.37 16.95
N THR A 223 6.62 -16.67 18.18
CA THR A 223 8.00 -16.40 18.62
C THR A 223 9.05 -17.18 17.82
N GLY A 224 8.69 -18.34 17.28
CA GLY A 224 9.55 -19.10 16.37
C GLY A 224 9.97 -18.34 15.11
N LEU A 225 9.16 -17.35 14.67
CA LEU A 225 9.45 -16.52 13.52
C LEU A 225 10.75 -15.69 13.66
N GLU A 226 11.16 -15.32 14.87
CA GLU A 226 12.41 -14.60 15.11
C GLU A 226 13.62 -15.37 14.56
N SER A 227 13.58 -16.70 14.59
CA SER A 227 14.64 -17.55 14.04
C SER A 227 14.83 -17.39 12.53
N LEU A 228 13.78 -16.96 11.81
CA LEU A 228 13.79 -16.74 10.37
C LEU A 228 14.40 -15.41 9.95
N GLU A 229 14.66 -14.47 10.86
CA GLU A 229 15.16 -13.12 10.49
C GLU A 229 16.44 -13.20 9.67
N THR A 230 17.38 -14.08 9.99
CA THR A 230 18.64 -14.22 9.26
C THR A 230 18.40 -14.72 7.84
N THR A 231 17.52 -15.72 7.68
CA THR A 231 17.15 -16.24 6.37
C THR A 231 16.45 -15.19 5.53
N LEU A 232 15.46 -14.48 6.10
CA LEU A 232 14.74 -13.39 5.43
C LEU A 232 15.68 -12.24 5.02
N LYS A 233 16.68 -11.88 5.84
CA LYS A 233 17.71 -10.91 5.49
C LYS A 233 18.58 -11.35 4.31
N ALA A 234 18.82 -12.64 4.18
CA ALA A 234 19.61 -13.22 3.09
C ALA A 234 18.84 -13.30 1.77
N MET A 235 17.51 -13.30 1.80
CA MET A 235 16.64 -13.35 0.61
C MET A 235 16.72 -12.03 -0.18
N LYS A 236 17.68 -11.92 -1.10
CA LYS A 236 17.88 -10.71 -1.93
C LYS A 236 16.84 -10.60 -3.03
N VAL A 237 16.47 -11.72 -3.60
CA VAL A 237 15.47 -11.83 -4.67
C VAL A 237 14.24 -12.52 -4.08
N VAL A 238 13.10 -11.89 -4.22
CA VAL A 238 11.79 -12.40 -3.83
C VAL A 238 10.91 -12.32 -5.05
N ASP A 239 10.31 -13.44 -5.42
CA ASP A 239 9.39 -13.49 -6.56
C ASP A 239 8.12 -12.68 -6.27
N ARG A 240 7.68 -11.87 -7.23
CA ARG A 240 6.56 -10.93 -7.08
C ARG A 240 5.89 -10.70 -8.41
N PRO A 241 4.57 -10.43 -8.42
CA PRO A 241 3.84 -10.14 -9.65
C PRO A 241 4.48 -9.02 -10.48
N ASP A 242 4.69 -9.29 -11.78
CA ASP A 242 5.28 -8.30 -12.69
C ASP A 242 4.35 -7.11 -12.92
N ASP A 243 3.05 -7.32 -12.82
CA ASP A 243 2.02 -6.30 -12.99
C ASP A 243 2.01 -5.25 -11.87
N LEU A 244 2.65 -5.53 -10.73
CA LEU A 244 2.79 -4.55 -9.67
C LEU A 244 3.71 -3.41 -10.10
N ASN A 245 3.28 -2.17 -9.86
CA ASN A 245 4.16 -1.01 -10.01
C ASN A 245 5.33 -1.06 -9.00
N ALA A 246 6.31 -0.16 -9.15
CA ALA A 246 7.50 -0.15 -8.30
C ALA A 246 7.18 -0.05 -6.79
N ARG A 247 6.15 0.71 -6.42
CA ARG A 247 5.69 0.83 -5.03
C ARG A 247 5.02 -0.46 -4.55
N GLY A 248 4.13 -1.05 -5.34
CA GLY A 248 3.53 -2.35 -5.05
C GLY A 248 4.59 -3.43 -4.83
N LYS A 249 5.60 -3.51 -5.73
CA LYS A 249 6.73 -4.43 -5.57
C LYS A 249 7.54 -4.19 -4.29
N GLU A 250 7.64 -2.94 -3.81
CA GLU A 250 8.34 -2.60 -2.57
C GLU A 250 7.52 -3.01 -1.32
N ILE A 251 6.23 -2.70 -1.28
CA ILE A 251 5.39 -2.98 -0.10
C ILE A 251 5.06 -4.47 0.07
N TRP A 252 4.90 -5.21 -1.03
CA TRP A 252 4.59 -6.64 -0.97
C TRP A 252 5.82 -7.53 -0.74
N LYS A 253 7.04 -7.02 -0.97
CA LYS A 253 8.27 -7.80 -0.81
C LYS A 253 8.39 -8.52 0.54
N PRO A 254 8.12 -7.88 1.70
CA PRO A 254 8.23 -8.56 2.99
C PRO A 254 7.23 -9.72 3.14
N LEU A 255 5.97 -9.49 2.76
CA LEU A 255 4.91 -10.51 2.87
C LEU A 255 5.19 -11.69 1.94
N MET A 256 5.60 -11.40 0.69
CA MET A 256 5.98 -12.44 -0.26
C MET A 256 7.17 -13.27 0.20
N ALA A 257 8.18 -12.64 0.83
CA ALA A 257 9.32 -13.37 1.38
C ALA A 257 8.91 -14.35 2.50
N ILE A 258 8.01 -13.94 3.38
CA ILE A 258 7.47 -14.81 4.43
C ILE A 258 6.65 -15.94 3.81
N ALA A 259 5.79 -15.64 2.86
CA ALA A 259 4.96 -16.62 2.17
C ALA A 259 5.80 -17.62 1.37
N GLU A 260 6.90 -17.18 0.74
CA GLU A 260 7.83 -18.07 0.02
C GLU A 260 8.49 -19.08 0.97
N LEU A 261 8.88 -18.65 2.18
CA LEU A 261 9.39 -19.58 3.22
C LEU A 261 8.32 -20.52 3.78
N ALA A 262 7.06 -20.12 3.79
CA ALA A 262 5.95 -20.97 4.22
C ALA A 262 5.58 -22.04 3.17
N GLY A 263 6.03 -21.88 1.93
CA GLY A 263 5.85 -22.88 0.88
C GLY A 263 4.90 -22.42 -0.26
N PRO A 264 4.74 -23.31 -1.27
CA PRO A 264 4.08 -22.93 -2.53
C PRO A 264 2.62 -22.46 -2.38
N GLU A 265 1.88 -23.04 -1.44
CA GLU A 265 0.47 -22.68 -1.19
C GLU A 265 0.37 -21.25 -0.68
N TRP A 266 1.14 -20.90 0.37
CA TRP A 266 1.17 -19.53 0.91
C TRP A 266 1.74 -18.52 -0.09
N HIS A 267 2.75 -18.92 -0.87
CA HIS A 267 3.31 -18.07 -1.92
C HIS A 267 2.25 -17.72 -2.98
N LYS A 268 1.48 -18.73 -3.45
CA LYS A 268 0.40 -18.50 -4.41
C LYS A 268 -0.68 -17.56 -3.83
N ARG A 269 -1.12 -17.80 -2.60
CA ARG A 269 -2.12 -16.97 -1.93
C ARG A 269 -1.63 -15.53 -1.76
N ALA A 270 -0.37 -15.34 -1.37
CA ALA A 270 0.23 -14.01 -1.28
C ALA A 270 0.34 -13.31 -2.63
N TRP A 271 0.59 -14.06 -3.71
CA TRP A 271 0.62 -13.56 -5.08
C TRP A 271 -0.74 -13.02 -5.51
N ASP A 272 -1.80 -13.82 -5.35
CA ASP A 272 -3.17 -13.44 -5.69
C ASP A 272 -3.61 -12.22 -4.86
N CYS A 273 -3.28 -12.23 -3.57
CA CYS A 273 -3.52 -11.15 -2.64
C CYS A 273 -2.81 -9.85 -3.05
N ALA A 274 -1.55 -9.94 -3.48
CA ALA A 274 -0.76 -8.78 -3.93
C ALA A 274 -1.37 -8.12 -5.17
N ILE A 275 -1.87 -8.91 -6.12
CA ILE A 275 -2.56 -8.41 -7.31
C ILE A 275 -3.87 -7.73 -6.92
N GLU A 276 -4.72 -8.41 -6.18
CA GLU A 276 -6.06 -7.93 -5.84
C GLU A 276 -6.02 -6.67 -4.98
N LEU A 277 -5.32 -6.70 -3.85
CA LEU A 277 -5.27 -5.56 -2.92
C LEU A 277 -4.42 -4.38 -3.42
N SER A 278 -3.59 -4.59 -4.45
CA SER A 278 -2.94 -3.48 -5.16
C SER A 278 -3.80 -2.88 -6.28
N GLY A 279 -4.98 -3.45 -6.53
CA GLY A 279 -5.88 -2.99 -7.60
C GLY A 279 -5.35 -3.28 -9.01
N VAL A 280 -4.46 -4.27 -9.17
CA VAL A 280 -3.96 -4.70 -10.46
C VAL A 280 -5.03 -5.56 -11.13
N GLY A 281 -5.57 -5.10 -12.24
CA GLY A 281 -6.59 -5.85 -13.00
C GLY A 281 -8.05 -5.62 -12.57
N SER A 282 -8.31 -5.08 -11.39
CA SER A 282 -9.66 -4.69 -10.98
C SER A 282 -10.00 -3.25 -11.39
N GLN A 283 -11.27 -3.01 -11.68
CA GLN A 283 -11.82 -1.66 -11.87
C GLN A 283 -11.39 -0.72 -10.73
N PRO A 284 -11.17 0.55 -10.95
CA PRO A 284 -10.24 1.42 -10.24
C PRO A 284 -10.73 1.91 -8.87
N GLN A 285 -10.74 1.06 -7.86
CA GLN A 285 -10.98 1.52 -6.47
C GLN A 285 -9.73 2.15 -5.80
N ASN A 286 -8.52 1.91 -6.36
CA ASN A 286 -7.25 2.46 -5.87
C ASN A 286 -6.52 3.38 -6.86
N LYS A 287 -7.21 3.93 -7.87
CA LYS A 287 -6.62 5.01 -8.65
C LYS A 287 -6.59 6.27 -7.79
N SER A 288 -5.46 7.00 -7.81
CA SER A 288 -5.43 8.30 -7.17
C SER A 288 -6.62 9.13 -7.65
N TRP A 289 -7.21 9.94 -6.79
CA TRP A 289 -8.31 10.82 -7.17
C TRP A 289 -8.02 11.62 -8.44
N GLY A 290 -6.74 11.92 -8.68
CA GLY A 290 -6.30 12.57 -9.89
C GLY A 290 -6.46 11.71 -11.14
N GLN A 291 -6.06 10.44 -11.10
CA GLN A 291 -6.23 9.52 -12.24
C GLN A 291 -7.70 9.18 -12.49
N THR A 292 -8.47 9.02 -11.40
CA THR A 292 -9.93 8.86 -11.50
C THR A 292 -10.56 10.07 -12.17
N ALA A 293 -10.16 11.29 -11.76
CA ALA A 293 -10.65 12.53 -12.38
C ALA A 293 -10.32 12.56 -13.87
N LEU A 294 -9.08 12.30 -14.26
CA LEU A 294 -8.68 12.34 -15.67
C LEU A 294 -9.49 11.34 -16.53
N ARG A 295 -9.74 10.13 -16.02
CA ARG A 295 -10.53 9.12 -16.72
C ARG A 295 -11.99 9.54 -16.84
N ASP A 296 -12.61 9.93 -15.74
CA ASP A 296 -14.02 10.28 -15.72
C ASP A 296 -14.29 11.56 -16.51
N ILE A 297 -13.34 12.53 -16.49
CA ILE A 297 -13.38 13.72 -17.33
C ILE A 297 -13.32 13.33 -18.82
N ARG A 298 -12.44 12.39 -19.19
CA ARG A 298 -12.33 11.92 -20.57
C ARG A 298 -13.65 11.27 -21.01
N GLN A 299 -14.19 10.38 -20.20
CA GLN A 299 -15.48 9.74 -20.46
C GLN A 299 -16.57 10.78 -20.70
N ILE A 300 -16.67 11.82 -19.84
CA ILE A 300 -17.66 12.87 -19.99
C ILE A 300 -17.46 13.66 -21.29
N PHE A 301 -16.23 13.97 -21.66
CA PHE A 301 -15.96 14.67 -22.92
C PHE A 301 -16.24 13.79 -24.15
N ASP A 302 -15.95 12.49 -24.08
CA ASP A 302 -16.21 11.52 -25.15
C ASP A 302 -17.73 11.27 -25.32
N ASP A 303 -18.46 11.07 -24.22
CA ASP A 303 -19.91 10.80 -24.24
C ASP A 303 -20.75 11.97 -24.76
N GLU A 304 -20.33 13.18 -24.40
CA GLU A 304 -21.07 14.41 -24.75
C GLU A 304 -20.57 15.08 -26.04
N ASP A 305 -19.44 14.61 -26.58
CA ASP A 305 -18.75 15.19 -27.75
C ASP A 305 -18.53 16.72 -27.63
N TRP A 306 -18.13 17.15 -26.43
CA TRP A 306 -17.94 18.58 -26.15
C TRP A 306 -16.47 19.00 -26.25
N ASP A 307 -16.21 20.19 -26.78
CA ASP A 307 -14.88 20.81 -26.77
C ASP A 307 -14.58 21.55 -25.45
N ARG A 308 -15.60 21.91 -24.71
CA ARG A 308 -15.49 22.66 -23.45
C ARG A 308 -16.68 22.40 -22.53
N ILE A 309 -16.42 22.50 -21.22
CA ILE A 309 -17.46 22.26 -20.20
C ILE A 309 -17.31 23.28 -19.05
N LYS A 310 -18.44 23.81 -18.54
CA LYS A 310 -18.46 24.68 -17.36
C LYS A 310 -18.02 23.89 -16.12
N SER A 311 -17.19 24.49 -15.24
CA SER A 311 -16.69 23.82 -14.04
C SER A 311 -17.81 23.22 -13.17
N GLN A 312 -18.92 23.93 -12.99
CA GLN A 312 -20.03 23.45 -12.19
C GLN A 312 -20.74 22.26 -12.84
N VAL A 313 -20.91 22.28 -14.17
CA VAL A 313 -21.53 21.18 -14.92
C VAL A 313 -20.62 19.95 -14.85
N LEU A 314 -19.33 20.11 -15.04
CA LEU A 314 -18.37 19.01 -14.95
C LEU A 314 -18.38 18.35 -13.55
N VAL A 315 -18.32 19.16 -12.49
CA VAL A 315 -18.38 18.67 -11.12
C VAL A 315 -19.69 17.93 -10.84
N ASN A 316 -20.82 18.47 -11.30
CA ASN A 316 -22.12 17.82 -11.13
C ASN A 316 -22.18 16.47 -11.85
N LYS A 317 -21.66 16.37 -13.08
CA LYS A 317 -21.59 15.10 -13.82
C LYS A 317 -20.69 14.08 -13.14
N LEU A 318 -19.56 14.53 -12.59
CA LEU A 318 -18.66 13.66 -11.80
C LEU A 318 -19.40 13.11 -10.56
N ILE A 319 -20.13 13.96 -9.82
CA ILE A 319 -20.87 13.53 -8.62
C ILE A 319 -22.00 12.55 -8.98
N GLN A 320 -22.63 12.69 -10.14
CA GLN A 320 -23.67 11.78 -10.63
C GLN A 320 -23.11 10.39 -10.99
N ASN A 321 -21.80 10.27 -11.19
CA ASN A 321 -21.14 8.98 -11.38
C ASN A 321 -20.91 8.31 -10.00
N GLU A 322 -21.92 7.58 -9.50
CA GLU A 322 -21.87 6.91 -8.21
C GLU A 322 -20.71 5.91 -8.10
N SER A 323 -20.31 5.28 -9.21
CA SER A 323 -19.22 4.29 -9.23
C SER A 323 -17.84 4.87 -8.88
N SER A 324 -17.67 6.17 -8.97
CA SER A 324 -16.38 6.85 -8.70
C SER A 324 -16.29 7.50 -7.33
N GLY A 325 -17.39 7.55 -6.56
CA GLY A 325 -17.42 8.04 -5.18
C GLY A 325 -17.20 9.56 -5.00
N TRP A 326 -17.42 10.37 -6.04
CA TRP A 326 -17.20 11.82 -5.99
C TRP A 326 -18.10 12.56 -5.02
N GLY A 327 -19.28 11.98 -4.71
CA GLY A 327 -20.20 12.53 -3.71
C GLY A 327 -19.60 12.58 -2.30
N GLU A 328 -18.68 11.68 -2.01
CA GLU A 328 -17.99 11.56 -0.71
C GLU A 328 -16.53 12.03 -0.74
N TYR A 329 -16.11 12.68 -1.82
CA TYR A 329 -14.72 13.12 -1.98
C TYR A 329 -14.18 13.83 -0.74
N LYS A 330 -13.17 13.20 -0.07
CA LYS A 330 -12.54 13.67 1.17
C LYS A 330 -13.52 14.01 2.30
N GLY A 331 -14.64 13.28 2.38
CA GLY A 331 -15.64 13.41 3.44
C GLY A 331 -16.59 14.60 3.31
N ASN A 332 -16.39 15.49 2.34
CA ASN A 332 -17.20 16.71 2.15
C ASN A 332 -17.78 16.83 0.73
N GLY A 333 -17.63 15.80 -0.09
CA GLY A 333 -18.02 15.84 -1.48
C GLY A 333 -17.12 16.72 -2.38
N LEU A 334 -17.20 16.48 -3.69
CA LEU A 334 -16.46 17.25 -4.67
C LEU A 334 -17.15 18.60 -4.90
N ASN A 335 -16.36 19.68 -4.94
CA ASN A 335 -16.79 21.01 -5.36
C ASN A 335 -15.80 21.62 -6.34
N THR A 336 -16.19 22.70 -7.01
CA THR A 336 -15.36 23.35 -8.04
C THR A 336 -14.00 23.82 -7.53
N THR A 337 -13.90 24.19 -6.26
CA THR A 337 -12.64 24.65 -5.64
C THR A 337 -11.69 23.47 -5.39
N ASN A 338 -12.20 22.39 -4.80
CA ASN A 338 -11.41 21.17 -4.55
C ASN A 338 -11.01 20.49 -5.85
N PHE A 339 -11.92 20.49 -6.83
CA PHE A 339 -11.68 19.98 -8.16
C PHE A 339 -10.56 20.75 -8.89
N ALA A 340 -10.59 22.07 -8.88
CA ALA A 340 -9.52 22.89 -9.47
C ALA A 340 -8.16 22.64 -8.78
N LYS A 341 -8.13 22.39 -7.45
CA LYS A 341 -6.90 22.02 -6.74
C LYS A 341 -6.40 20.65 -7.16
N LEU A 342 -7.30 19.69 -7.37
CA LEU A 342 -6.97 18.33 -7.82
C LEU A 342 -6.32 18.35 -9.21
N LEU A 343 -6.85 19.16 -10.13
CA LEU A 343 -6.33 19.25 -11.50
C LEU A 343 -5.03 20.05 -11.62
N LYS A 344 -4.71 20.90 -10.65
CA LYS A 344 -3.56 21.81 -10.70
C LYS A 344 -2.19 21.11 -10.67
N VAL A 345 -2.15 19.80 -10.45
CA VAL A 345 -0.93 19.00 -10.51
C VAL A 345 -0.60 18.55 -11.94
N TYR A 346 -1.56 18.61 -12.85
CA TYR A 346 -1.41 18.21 -14.24
C TYR A 346 -1.06 19.38 -15.15
N LYS A 347 -0.31 19.07 -16.20
CA LYS A 347 0.13 20.06 -17.19
C LYS A 347 -0.53 19.82 -18.54
N GLN A 348 -0.77 20.91 -19.24
CA GLN A 348 -1.17 20.94 -20.64
C GLN A 348 0.06 20.73 -21.55
N LEU A 349 -0.16 20.59 -22.85
CA LEU A 349 0.90 20.43 -23.85
C LEU A 349 1.91 21.59 -23.85
N ASP A 350 1.46 22.81 -23.56
CA ASP A 350 2.29 24.02 -23.48
C ASP A 350 3.03 24.17 -22.12
N GLY A 351 2.92 23.18 -21.24
CA GLY A 351 3.56 23.15 -19.92
C GLY A 351 2.82 23.92 -18.83
N LYS A 352 1.73 24.62 -19.13
CA LYS A 352 0.90 25.27 -18.13
C LYS A 352 0.09 24.26 -17.31
N PHE A 353 -0.26 24.62 -16.09
CA PHE A 353 -1.15 23.80 -15.28
C PHE A 353 -2.59 23.80 -15.81
N ILE A 354 -3.32 22.71 -15.60
CA ILE A 354 -4.75 22.63 -15.93
C ILE A 354 -5.51 23.46 -14.90
N ILE A 355 -6.04 24.60 -15.34
CA ILE A 355 -6.84 25.53 -14.53
C ILE A 355 -8.09 25.95 -15.30
N PRO A 356 -9.21 26.29 -14.61
CA PRO A 356 -10.41 26.70 -15.31
C PRO A 356 -10.23 28.06 -15.98
N GLU A 357 -10.54 28.13 -17.25
CA GLU A 357 -10.50 29.34 -18.09
C GLU A 357 -11.84 30.02 -18.15
N ARG A 358 -11.84 31.29 -18.59
CA ARG A 358 -13.04 32.10 -18.71
C ARG A 358 -13.43 32.27 -20.17
N TRP A 359 -14.71 32.09 -20.47
CA TRP A 359 -15.27 32.43 -21.79
C TRP A 359 -16.66 33.06 -21.64
N ARG A 360 -17.18 33.61 -22.73
CA ARG A 360 -18.57 34.09 -22.80
C ARG A 360 -19.47 32.94 -23.28
N ASP A 361 -20.56 32.72 -22.57
CA ASP A 361 -21.66 31.84 -22.95
C ASP A 361 -22.92 32.70 -23.04
N GLY A 362 -23.26 33.14 -24.27
CA GLY A 362 -24.24 34.20 -24.51
C GLY A 362 -23.78 35.52 -23.87
N SER A 363 -24.62 36.07 -23.01
CA SER A 363 -24.35 37.33 -22.28
C SER A 363 -23.56 37.10 -20.97
N GLN A 364 -23.38 35.88 -20.53
CA GLN A 364 -22.74 35.55 -19.24
C GLN A 364 -21.27 35.15 -19.39
N GLN A 365 -20.43 35.67 -18.48
CA GLN A 365 -19.06 35.16 -18.34
C GLN A 365 -19.07 33.93 -17.45
N VAL A 366 -18.56 32.80 -17.96
CA VAL A 366 -18.49 31.53 -17.27
C VAL A 366 -17.05 31.07 -17.12
N ARG A 367 -16.84 30.10 -16.22
CA ARG A 367 -15.56 29.42 -16.00
C ARG A 367 -15.71 27.93 -16.26
N GLY A 368 -14.69 27.31 -16.88
CA GLY A 368 -14.67 25.87 -17.11
C GLY A 368 -13.38 25.42 -17.77
N TYR A 369 -13.45 24.28 -18.39
CA TYR A 369 -12.29 23.59 -18.97
C TYR A 369 -12.53 23.30 -20.44
N TYR A 370 -11.45 23.35 -21.23
CA TYR A 370 -11.43 22.90 -22.61
C TYR A 370 -10.88 21.46 -22.66
N ARG A 371 -11.39 20.63 -23.55
CA ARG A 371 -10.89 19.27 -23.82
C ARG A 371 -9.38 19.26 -24.06
N SER A 372 -8.90 20.18 -24.89
CA SER A 372 -7.48 20.31 -25.23
C SER A 372 -6.54 20.51 -24.04
N GLN A 373 -7.03 21.01 -22.90
CA GLN A 373 -6.22 21.15 -21.69
C GLN A 373 -5.82 19.81 -21.08
N PHE A 374 -6.56 18.74 -21.37
CA PHE A 374 -6.36 17.40 -20.78
C PHE A 374 -5.57 16.45 -21.67
N GLU A 375 -5.39 16.72 -22.95
CA GLU A 375 -4.77 15.79 -23.91
C GLU A 375 -3.40 15.28 -23.46
N GLU A 376 -2.54 16.17 -22.97
CA GLU A 376 -1.22 15.79 -22.48
C GLU A 376 -1.30 14.97 -21.17
N ALA A 377 -2.19 15.35 -20.26
CA ALA A 377 -2.40 14.63 -19.02
C ALA A 377 -2.96 13.21 -19.30
N TRP A 378 -3.87 13.05 -20.23
CA TRP A 378 -4.38 11.76 -20.66
C TRP A 378 -3.29 10.90 -21.30
N ARG A 379 -2.47 11.48 -22.17
CA ARG A 379 -1.34 10.78 -22.80
C ARG A 379 -0.32 10.29 -21.77
N GLN A 380 0.09 11.15 -20.83
CA GLN A 380 1.07 10.81 -19.79
C GLN A 380 0.56 9.76 -18.80
N ASN A 381 -0.74 9.67 -18.60
CA ASN A 381 -1.35 8.72 -17.67
C ASN A 381 -1.96 7.48 -18.36
N ASN A 382 -1.69 7.28 -19.65
CA ASN A 382 -2.17 6.14 -20.46
C ASN A 382 -3.71 5.97 -20.42
N ILE A 383 -4.45 7.09 -20.41
CA ILE A 383 -5.90 7.06 -20.42
C ILE A 383 -6.36 7.04 -21.89
N SER A 384 -6.78 5.87 -22.37
CA SER A 384 -7.27 5.64 -23.75
C SER A 384 -8.71 6.12 -23.93
N GLN A 385 -9.15 6.32 -25.20
CA GLN A 385 -10.56 6.56 -25.52
C GLN A 385 -11.40 5.35 -25.10
N SER A 386 -12.58 5.60 -24.55
CA SER A 386 -13.58 4.57 -24.33
C SER A 386 -14.03 4.02 -25.69
N VAL A 387 -13.70 2.77 -25.98
CA VAL A 387 -14.25 2.06 -27.12
C VAL A 387 -15.69 1.70 -26.75
N SER A 388 -16.68 2.38 -27.34
CA SER A 388 -18.06 1.93 -27.30
C SER A 388 -18.10 0.58 -28.03
N LEU A 389 -18.26 -0.51 -27.29
CA LEU A 389 -18.66 -1.78 -27.86
C LEU A 389 -20.12 -1.64 -28.30
N GLU A 390 -20.34 -1.24 -29.54
CA GLU A 390 -21.60 -1.56 -30.21
C GLU A 390 -21.68 -3.08 -30.24
N VAL A 391 -22.62 -3.62 -29.51
CA VAL A 391 -22.98 -5.03 -29.59
C VAL A 391 -23.78 -5.18 -30.89
N ASP A 392 -23.08 -5.46 -31.98
CA ASP A 392 -23.71 -6.01 -33.16
C ASP A 392 -24.23 -7.40 -32.83
N THR A 393 -25.51 -7.54 -32.72
CA THR A 393 -26.19 -8.84 -32.75
C THR A 393 -25.97 -9.44 -34.13
N PRO A 394 -25.41 -10.64 -34.25
CA PRO A 394 -25.28 -11.27 -35.54
C PRO A 394 -26.67 -11.82 -35.96
N ASP A 395 -27.20 -11.26 -37.03
CA ASP A 395 -28.20 -11.94 -37.83
C ASP A 395 -27.56 -13.20 -38.42
N THR A 396 -28.19 -14.32 -38.18
CA THR A 396 -27.93 -15.60 -38.81
C THR A 396 -28.38 -15.53 -40.28
N ASP A 397 -27.46 -15.75 -41.23
CA ASP A 397 -27.70 -16.67 -42.35
C ASP A 397 -26.43 -16.86 -43.23
N ASP A 398 -26.05 -18.09 -43.25
CA ASP A 398 -25.67 -19.06 -44.30
C ASP A 398 -24.56 -18.76 -45.34
N THR A 399 -23.68 -19.75 -45.42
CA THR A 399 -22.87 -20.29 -46.53
C THR A 399 -21.63 -19.55 -47.07
N GLY A 400 -20.53 -20.27 -47.02
CA GLY A 400 -19.67 -20.49 -48.21
C GLY A 400 -18.23 -20.02 -48.18
N ASP A 401 -17.39 -20.98 -47.93
CA ASP A 401 -16.07 -21.24 -48.58
C ASP A 401 -14.98 -20.17 -48.83
N SER A 402 -13.80 -20.62 -48.41
CA SER A 402 -12.47 -20.53 -49.09
C SER A 402 -11.43 -19.50 -48.67
N ILE A 403 -10.43 -20.05 -47.99
CA ILE A 403 -8.97 -20.08 -48.29
C ILE A 403 -8.16 -18.76 -48.32
N ASN A 404 -7.15 -18.77 -47.42
CA ASN A 404 -5.77 -18.24 -47.54
C ASN A 404 -5.50 -16.81 -48.03
N GLN A 405 -4.86 -16.03 -47.18
CA GLN A 405 -3.49 -15.57 -47.48
C GLN A 405 -2.84 -14.85 -46.28
N VAL A 406 -1.65 -15.37 -45.95
CA VAL A 406 -0.64 -14.76 -45.08
C VAL A 406 -0.05 -13.55 -45.82
N GLN A 407 -0.05 -12.37 -45.15
CA GLN A 407 0.85 -11.29 -45.59
C GLN A 407 1.62 -10.70 -44.39
N SER A 408 2.90 -10.69 -44.63
CA SER A 408 4.06 -10.29 -43.87
C SER A 408 4.03 -8.86 -43.34
N VAL A 409 4.57 -8.70 -42.14
CA VAL A 409 4.87 -7.43 -41.43
C VAL A 409 6.20 -6.88 -42.00
N PRO A 410 6.33 -5.59 -42.29
CA PRO A 410 7.62 -5.00 -42.61
C PRO A 410 8.40 -4.58 -41.38
N ASN A 411 9.66 -4.95 -41.39
CA ASN A 411 10.74 -4.61 -40.49
C ASN A 411 11.07 -3.11 -40.61
N ILE A 412 11.10 -2.36 -39.48
CA ILE A 412 11.58 -0.98 -39.46
C ILE A 412 12.76 -0.87 -38.48
N GLY A 413 13.80 -0.47 -39.02
CA GLY A 413 15.08 0.12 -38.80
C GLY A 413 15.54 0.44 -37.38
N SER A 414 16.80 0.11 -37.20
CA SER A 414 17.77 0.46 -36.16
C SER A 414 17.76 1.92 -35.69
N VAL A 415 17.80 2.10 -34.36
CA VAL A 415 18.04 3.37 -33.69
C VAL A 415 19.54 3.54 -33.43
N PRO A 416 20.14 4.72 -33.65
CA PRO A 416 21.57 4.95 -33.43
C PRO A 416 21.94 5.13 -31.98
N SER A 417 23.10 4.61 -31.61
CA SER A 417 23.79 4.74 -30.32
C SER A 417 24.15 6.20 -30.00
N VAL A 418 23.81 6.64 -28.80
CA VAL A 418 24.26 7.92 -28.26
C VAL A 418 25.52 7.69 -27.39
N THR A 419 26.54 8.46 -27.72
CA THR A 419 27.85 8.53 -27.13
C THR A 419 27.87 9.09 -25.70
N SER A 420 28.66 8.46 -24.87
CA SER A 420 29.43 8.88 -23.69
C SER A 420 29.12 10.21 -22.99
N VAL A 421 28.78 10.11 -21.69
CA VAL A 421 28.83 11.18 -20.69
C VAL A 421 30.14 11.04 -19.89
N PRO A 422 30.86 12.14 -19.57
CA PRO A 422 32.15 12.10 -18.89
C PRO A 422 32.01 11.82 -17.40
N SER A 423 33.03 11.11 -16.87
CA SER A 423 33.28 10.78 -15.45
C SER A 423 33.44 12.03 -14.57
N VAL A 424 32.72 12.07 -13.46
CA VAL A 424 32.96 13.02 -12.37
C VAL A 424 33.87 12.35 -11.35
N GLU A 425 34.96 13.03 -11.05
CA GLU A 425 36.02 12.63 -10.11
C GLU A 425 35.50 12.53 -8.65
N ASP A 426 36.11 11.56 -8.03
CA ASP A 426 36.17 11.17 -6.63
C ASP A 426 36.23 12.37 -5.64
N ARG A 427 35.24 12.48 -4.73
CA ARG A 427 35.38 13.15 -3.43
C ARG A 427 35.01 12.18 -2.34
N GLY A 428 36.01 11.94 -1.48
CA GLY A 428 36.02 10.96 -0.44
C GLY A 428 34.76 10.90 0.42
N SER A 429 34.28 9.71 0.59
CA SER A 429 33.18 9.36 1.46
C SER A 429 33.68 9.02 2.85
N ASP A 430 33.41 9.88 3.82
CA ASP A 430 33.43 9.50 5.23
C ASP A 430 32.25 8.58 5.52
N TYR A 431 32.44 7.28 5.35
CA TYR A 431 31.54 6.25 5.86
C TYR A 431 31.75 6.13 7.37
N PHE A 432 30.85 6.73 8.15
CA PHE A 432 30.70 6.40 9.56
C PHE A 432 30.26 4.92 9.68
N HIS A 433 31.07 4.13 10.35
CA HIS A 433 30.87 2.70 10.58
C HIS A 433 29.60 2.44 11.40
N ILE A 434 28.59 1.89 10.75
CA ILE A 434 27.32 1.41 11.37
C ILE A 434 27.60 0.33 12.43
N ALA A 435 28.72 -0.40 12.32
CA ALA A 435 29.15 -1.43 13.25
C ALA A 435 29.46 -0.94 14.68
N ASP A 436 29.74 0.34 14.87
CA ASP A 436 30.03 0.89 16.19
C ASP A 436 28.76 1.29 16.95
N ALA A 437 27.70 1.66 16.25
CA ALA A 437 26.40 1.98 16.86
C ALA A 437 25.64 0.72 17.32
N GLU A 438 25.80 -0.40 16.65
CA GLU A 438 25.21 -1.70 17.05
C GLU A 438 25.89 -2.25 18.32
N ARG A 439 27.23 -2.15 18.42
CA ARG A 439 27.96 -2.58 19.61
C ARG A 439 27.65 -1.74 20.85
N ASP A 440 27.48 -0.43 20.69
CA ASP A 440 27.10 0.45 21.80
C ASP A 440 25.66 0.20 22.29
N TRP A 441 24.75 -0.20 21.40
CA TRP A 441 23.39 -0.54 21.76
C TRP A 441 23.30 -1.85 22.52
N GLU A 442 24.00 -2.90 22.08
CA GLU A 442 24.07 -4.20 22.77
C GLU A 442 24.72 -4.08 24.15
N ALA A 443 25.77 -3.27 24.27
CA ALA A 443 26.45 -3.01 25.54
C ALA A 443 25.55 -2.26 26.56
N ARG A 444 24.65 -1.39 26.08
CA ARG A 444 23.67 -0.70 26.94
C ARG A 444 22.55 -1.65 27.41
N GLN A 445 22.06 -2.52 26.55
CA GLN A 445 21.05 -3.51 26.91
C GLN A 445 21.55 -4.52 27.97
N GLN A 446 22.85 -4.88 27.91
CA GLN A 446 23.45 -5.74 28.93
C GLN A 446 23.64 -5.04 30.28
N ARG A 447 23.85 -3.72 30.30
CA ARG A 447 23.94 -2.95 31.56
C ARG A 447 22.60 -2.73 32.23
N GLU A 448 21.51 -2.57 31.47
CA GLU A 448 20.16 -2.41 32.01
C GLU A 448 19.56 -3.71 32.56
N LYS A 449 20.10 -4.88 32.19
CA LYS A 449 19.69 -6.18 32.77
C LYS A 449 20.43 -6.53 34.07
N LEU A 450 21.37 -5.70 34.51
CA LEU A 450 22.20 -5.90 35.72
C LEU A 450 21.86 -4.89 36.84
N ILE A 451 20.86 -4.04 36.65
CA ILE A 451 20.25 -3.16 37.65
C ILE A 451 18.80 -3.60 37.87
#